data_cb5aa26959fa11022ea4d5429639c1e3
#
_entry.id   cb5aa26959fa11022ea4d5429639c1e3
#
_cell.length_a   1.000
_cell.length_b   1.000
_cell.length_c   1.000
_cell.angle_alpha   90.00
_cell.angle_beta   90.00
_cell.angle_gamma   90.00
#
_symmetry.space_group_name_H-M   'P 1'
#
loop_
_entity.id
_entity.type
_entity.pdbx_description
1 polymer ?
#
loop_
_entity_poly.entity_id
_entity_poly.type
_entity_poly.pdbx_seq_one_letter_code
_entity_poly.pdbx_strand_id
1 'polypeptide(L)'
;MNPDQPITELFTQPNCQPCKQVERKLNEYGIPYIVHDISTDENARERVRALGYTQTPVVLASDGTSFSGLHLGKIRALRND
;
A
#
# COMPACT_ATOMS: atom_id res chain seq x y z
N MET A 1 -19.65 0.20 5.53
CA MET A 1 -18.71 0.46 4.42
C MET A 1 -19.31 -0.06 3.12
N ASN A 2 -19.27 0.74 2.09
CA ASN A 2 -19.80 0.33 0.79
C ASN A 2 -18.79 -0.61 0.12
N PRO A 3 -19.18 -1.85 -0.24
CA PRO A 3 -18.25 -2.81 -0.83
C PRO A 3 -17.70 -2.37 -2.20
N ASP A 4 -18.37 -1.44 -2.85
CA ASP A 4 -17.89 -0.94 -4.15
C ASP A 4 -16.90 0.23 -4.01
N GLN A 5 -16.70 0.71 -2.79
CA GLN A 5 -15.83 1.85 -2.55
C GLN A 5 -14.36 1.40 -2.55
N PRO A 6 -13.51 2.06 -3.37
CA PRO A 6 -12.09 1.69 -3.38
C PRO A 6 -11.44 1.93 -2.02
N ILE A 7 -10.45 1.12 -1.75
CA ILE A 7 -9.70 1.17 -0.49
C ILE A 7 -8.22 1.19 -0.81
N THR A 8 -7.44 1.83 0.03
CA THR A 8 -5.99 1.83 -0.10
C THR A 8 -5.45 0.40 0.06
N GLU A 9 -4.50 0.02 -0.78
CA GLU A 9 -3.88 -1.29 -0.75
C GLU A 9 -2.38 -1.15 -0.50
N LEU A 10 -1.87 -2.00 0.38
CA LEU A 10 -0.44 -2.02 0.72
C LEU A 10 0.13 -3.37 0.31
N PHE A 11 1.12 -3.35 -0.57
CA PHE A 11 1.80 -4.55 -1.03
C PHE A 11 3.11 -4.69 -0.28
N THR A 12 3.29 -5.82 0.41
CA THR A 12 4.43 -6.08 1.28
C THR A 12 5.08 -7.41 0.95
N GLN A 13 6.15 -7.71 1.66
CA GLN A 13 6.78 -9.02 1.65
C GLN A 13 7.50 -9.21 2.99
N PRO A 14 7.85 -10.47 3.35
CA PRO A 14 8.57 -10.72 4.59
C PRO A 14 9.92 -10.01 4.64
N ASN A 15 10.35 -9.66 5.84
CA ASN A 15 11.65 -9.03 6.09
C ASN A 15 11.81 -7.68 5.41
N CYS A 16 10.72 -6.96 5.27
CA CYS A 16 10.72 -5.64 4.66
C CYS A 16 10.51 -4.58 5.75
N GLN A 17 11.59 -3.96 6.19
CA GLN A 17 11.51 -2.93 7.24
C GLN A 17 10.69 -1.71 6.81
N PRO A 18 10.92 -1.14 5.62
CA PRO A 18 10.09 -0.01 5.20
C PRO A 18 8.62 -0.37 5.05
N CYS A 19 8.32 -1.64 4.74
CA CYS A 19 6.92 -2.09 4.70
C CYS A 19 6.25 -1.92 6.06
N LYS A 20 6.97 -2.31 7.12
CA LYS A 20 6.45 -2.20 8.47
C LYS A 20 6.25 -0.74 8.87
N GLN A 21 7.15 0.12 8.43
CA GLN A 21 7.04 1.55 8.73
C GLN A 21 5.84 2.18 8.03
N VAL A 22 5.61 1.82 6.77
CA VAL A 22 4.44 2.30 6.04
C VAL A 22 3.16 1.84 6.73
N GLU A 23 3.12 0.56 7.10
CA GLU A 23 1.95 0.00 7.78
C GLU A 23 1.67 0.75 9.08
N ARG A 24 2.73 1.03 9.85
CA ARG A 24 2.58 1.78 11.09
C ARG A 24 2.01 3.17 10.85
N LYS A 25 2.49 3.84 9.80
CA LYS A 25 2.00 5.18 9.49
C LYS A 25 0.57 5.18 9.01
N LEU A 26 0.19 4.19 8.21
CA LEU A 26 -1.20 4.07 7.79
C LEU A 26 -2.12 3.89 9.00
N ASN A 27 -1.69 3.05 9.95
CA ASN A 27 -2.45 2.85 11.18
C ASN A 27 -2.51 4.14 12.01
N GLU A 28 -1.39 4.81 12.11
CA GLU A 28 -1.26 6.04 12.90
C GLU A 28 -2.19 7.14 12.37
N TYR A 29 -2.30 7.24 11.04
CA TYR A 29 -3.13 8.25 10.40
C TYR A 29 -4.59 7.82 10.26
N GLY A 30 -4.92 6.60 10.70
CA GLY A 30 -6.29 6.11 10.63
C GLY A 30 -6.75 5.83 9.21
N ILE A 31 -5.84 5.50 8.31
CA ILE A 31 -6.15 5.21 6.92
C ILE A 31 -6.50 3.73 6.79
N PRO A 32 -7.73 3.37 6.38
CA PRO A 32 -8.05 1.96 6.16
C PRO A 32 -7.30 1.42 4.95
N TYR A 33 -6.79 0.21 5.06
CA TYR A 33 -6.03 -0.40 3.97
C TYR A 33 -6.13 -1.91 4.02
N ILE A 34 -5.86 -2.54 2.87
CA ILE A 34 -5.79 -3.98 2.73
C ILE A 34 -4.33 -4.34 2.46
N VAL A 35 -3.82 -5.35 3.17
CA VAL A 35 -2.43 -5.81 3.01
C VAL A 35 -2.40 -7.00 2.07
N HIS A 36 -1.48 -6.97 1.11
CA HIS A 36 -1.20 -8.09 0.21
C HIS A 36 0.27 -8.48 0.36
N ASP A 37 0.51 -9.75 0.61
CA ASP A 37 1.87 -10.29 0.69
C ASP A 37 2.25 -10.84 -0.69
N ILE A 38 3.14 -10.14 -1.39
CA ILE A 38 3.48 -10.52 -2.78
C ILE A 38 4.34 -11.78 -2.84
N SER A 39 4.86 -12.25 -1.72
CA SER A 39 5.64 -13.50 -1.70
C SER A 39 4.74 -14.73 -1.79
N THR A 40 3.48 -14.61 -1.38
CA THR A 40 2.53 -15.72 -1.39
C THR A 40 1.34 -15.49 -2.32
N ASP A 41 1.11 -14.25 -2.74
CA ASP A 41 -0.02 -13.87 -3.58
C ASP A 41 0.50 -13.48 -4.96
N GLU A 42 0.45 -14.42 -5.90
CA GLU A 42 0.93 -14.19 -7.26
C GLU A 42 0.19 -13.07 -7.96
N ASN A 43 -1.10 -12.97 -7.72
CA ASN A 43 -1.93 -11.93 -8.31
C ASN A 43 -1.47 -10.55 -7.87
N ALA A 44 -1.19 -10.41 -6.56
CA ALA A 44 -0.69 -9.15 -6.02
C ALA A 44 0.68 -8.80 -6.61
N ARG A 45 1.54 -9.80 -6.76
CA ARG A 45 2.86 -9.58 -7.37
C ARG A 45 2.75 -9.10 -8.80
N GLU A 46 1.84 -9.68 -9.57
CA GLU A 46 1.61 -9.25 -10.94
C GLU A 46 1.09 -7.81 -11.00
N ARG A 47 0.25 -7.43 -10.05
CA ARG A 47 -0.27 -6.07 -9.99
C ARG A 47 0.84 -5.06 -9.71
N VAL A 48 1.76 -5.40 -8.80
CA VAL A 48 2.91 -4.55 -8.51
C VAL A 48 3.76 -4.37 -9.77
N ARG A 49 4.01 -5.47 -10.48
CA ARG A 49 4.78 -5.43 -11.70
C ARG A 49 4.10 -4.57 -12.77
N ALA A 50 2.78 -4.71 -12.89
CA ALA A 50 2.01 -3.94 -13.86
C ALA A 50 2.05 -2.44 -13.56
N LEU A 51 2.18 -2.08 -12.30
CA LEU A 51 2.32 -0.68 -11.90
C LEU A 51 3.73 -0.14 -12.16
N GLY A 52 4.67 -1.00 -12.52
CA GLY A 52 6.03 -0.60 -12.84
C GLY A 52 6.99 -0.63 -11.67
N TYR A 53 6.61 -1.26 -10.56
CA TYR A 53 7.47 -1.31 -9.38
C TYR A 53 8.17 -2.66 -9.27
N THR A 54 9.37 -2.65 -8.70
CA THR A 54 10.17 -3.85 -8.49
C THR A 54 10.48 -4.11 -7.03
N GLN A 55 10.05 -3.22 -6.15
CA GLN A 55 10.36 -3.31 -4.72
C GLN A 55 9.13 -3.00 -3.89
N THR A 56 9.08 -3.56 -2.68
CA THR A 56 8.07 -3.20 -1.69
C THR A 56 8.66 -2.21 -0.70
N PRO A 57 7.85 -1.45 0.03
CA PRO A 57 6.39 -1.44 -0.03
C PRO A 57 5.88 -0.71 -1.26
N VAL A 58 4.70 -1.09 -1.72
CA VAL A 58 3.97 -0.37 -2.75
C VAL A 58 2.62 -0.01 -2.18
N VAL A 59 2.22 1.25 -2.32
CA VAL A 59 0.92 1.72 -1.86
C VAL A 59 0.11 2.13 -3.09
N LEU A 60 -1.08 1.58 -3.18
CA LEU A 60 -2.04 1.96 -4.22
C LEU A 60 -3.22 2.63 -3.53
N ALA A 61 -3.34 3.93 -3.71
CA ALA A 61 -4.37 4.71 -3.07
C ALA A 61 -5.73 4.46 -3.72
N SER A 62 -6.78 4.82 -2.98
CA SER A 62 -8.15 4.60 -3.46
C SER A 62 -8.48 5.41 -4.71
N ASP A 63 -7.74 6.47 -4.99
CA ASP A 63 -7.95 7.28 -6.19
C ASP A 63 -7.13 6.82 -7.39
N GLY A 64 -6.38 5.72 -7.25
CA GLY A 64 -5.59 5.15 -8.33
C GLY A 64 -4.14 5.59 -8.35
N THR A 65 -3.75 6.56 -7.54
CA THR A 65 -2.33 6.95 -7.46
C THR A 65 -1.55 5.90 -6.68
N SER A 66 -0.27 5.78 -6.99
CA SER A 66 0.58 4.78 -6.35
C SER A 66 1.98 5.32 -6.12
N PHE A 67 2.68 4.69 -5.18
CA PHE A 67 4.07 5.00 -4.92
C PHE A 67 4.75 3.80 -4.25
N SER A 68 6.07 3.80 -4.29
CA SER A 68 6.89 2.75 -3.66
C SER A 68 7.82 3.39 -2.64
N GLY A 69 8.09 2.65 -1.57
CA GLY A 69 8.97 3.10 -0.51
C GLY A 69 8.25 3.90 0.56
N LEU A 70 9.03 4.39 1.52
CA LEU A 70 8.48 5.16 2.64
C LEU A 70 8.46 6.64 2.27
N HIS A 71 7.28 7.15 1.92
CA HIS A 71 7.08 8.55 1.57
C HIS A 71 6.05 9.15 2.49
N LEU A 72 6.53 9.76 3.59
CA LEU A 72 5.64 10.27 4.63
C LEU A 72 4.66 11.31 4.09
N GLY A 73 5.12 12.19 3.21
CA GLY A 73 4.25 13.19 2.62
C GLY A 73 3.12 12.58 1.81
N LYS A 74 3.42 11.54 1.05
CA LYS A 74 2.40 10.87 0.24
C LYS A 74 1.44 10.08 1.10
N ILE A 75 1.95 9.44 2.15
CA ILE A 75 1.08 8.72 3.08
C ILE A 75 0.14 9.70 3.78
N ARG A 76 0.68 10.83 4.23
CA ARG A 76 -0.13 11.85 4.88
C ARG A 76 -1.23 12.35 3.95
N ALA A 77 -0.92 12.48 2.67
CA ALA A 77 -1.89 12.95 1.68
C ALA A 77 -3.06 11.99 1.51
N LEU A 78 -2.92 10.72 1.93
CA LEU A 78 -4.01 9.75 1.87
C LEU A 78 -5.05 9.99 2.96
N ARG A 79 -4.72 10.78 3.97
CA ARG A 79 -5.69 11.11 5.02
C ARG A 79 -6.83 11.87 4.41
N ASN A 80 -8.01 11.46 4.80
CA ASN A 80 -9.24 12.08 4.31
C ASN A 80 -9.79 12.98 5.42
N ASP A 81 -9.38 14.21 5.40
CA ASP A 81 -9.79 15.19 6.43
C ASP A 81 -11.09 15.86 6.10
#